data_b415f6c89afc7a35a0399a6ad6c16f8b
#
_entry.id   b415f6c89afc7a35a0399a6ad6c16f8b
#
_cell.length_a   1.000
_cell.length_b   1.000
_cell.length_c   1.000
_cell.angle_alpha   90.00
_cell.angle_beta   90.00
_cell.angle_gamma   90.00
#
_symmetry.space_group_name_H-M   'P 1'
#
loop_
_entity.id
_entity.type
_entity.pdbx_description
1 polymer ?
#
loop_
_entity_poly.entity_id
_entity_poly.type
_entity_poly.pdbx_seq_one_letter_code
_entity_poly.pdbx_strand_id
1 'polypeptide(L)'
;MRRKNMKKTAALFLLSVGVNCMTAQDIVPVHEFDIDIQKVGSPIQSTMYGIFFEDINFGADGGLYAELIKNRSFEFENPWGGWEPFGDVSIAEKNPCFNKNPHYAHLTYTGQITGTGLENEGFKGIGIKADENYDFSLYARTETNNPIKLRIELVNRDNDIYETQHLEIKGKDWKKYSVILSPKATEAKSRLRITMETAGTLDMEHISLFPEKTFNNRTNGLRRDLAQALKDLKPGIFRFPGGCIVEGTTIATRYQWKNTVGPVENRPINISRWNYTFPHKKFPDYYQSYGLGFFEYFQLSEDIGAEPLPVLNCGLSCQFENEGMDQHVPVDKLQPYIDDALDLIEFANGPITSQWGKVRADMGHPASFNLKFIAIGNEQWGPLYPERLEPFVKAIRAKYPEIKIIGSSGPDSEGKDFEYLWPEMKRLKVDLVDEHFYRSPEWFLNSAKRYDSYDRQGPKVFAGEYACHPTNRENSFLTALCEAAFMTGLERNADVVELCTYAPLFAHVDAWQWRPDLIWFNNLNIVKTPNYYVQQLYGHNAGTNVLPLT
;
A
#
# COMPACT_ATOMS: atom_id res chain seq x y z
N MET A 1 97.89 13.78 2.00
CA MET A 1 98.65 14.62 2.94
C MET A 1 97.75 15.70 3.52
N ARG A 2 97.71 15.84 4.83
CA ARG A 2 97.14 16.88 5.73
C ARG A 2 95.67 17.25 5.64
N ARG A 3 94.91 16.77 6.67
CA ARG A 3 93.69 17.29 7.25
C ARG A 3 93.82 18.74 7.68
N LYS A 4 92.75 19.53 7.43
CA LYS A 4 92.43 20.72 8.21
C LYS A 4 91.04 20.69 8.72
N ASN A 5 90.90 20.63 10.03
CA ASN A 5 89.64 20.79 10.76
C ASN A 5 89.14 22.24 10.63
N MET A 6 87.84 22.33 10.31
CA MET A 6 87.11 23.58 10.59
C MET A 6 85.89 23.26 11.45
N LYS A 7 85.93 23.74 12.68
CA LYS A 7 84.81 23.82 13.64
C LYS A 7 83.78 24.81 13.06
N LYS A 8 82.58 24.39 12.85
CA LYS A 8 81.43 25.30 12.64
C LYS A 8 80.58 25.31 13.90
N THR A 9 80.57 26.42 14.57
CA THR A 9 79.68 26.77 15.66
C THR A 9 78.27 26.96 15.08
N ALA A 10 77.36 26.14 15.49
CA ALA A 10 75.92 26.31 15.13
C ALA A 10 75.27 27.18 16.23
N ALA A 11 74.84 28.35 15.87
CA ALA A 11 74.00 29.19 16.72
C ALA A 11 72.56 28.72 16.60
N LEU A 12 71.99 28.25 17.69
CA LEU A 12 70.57 27.80 17.76
C LEU A 12 69.73 29.07 18.00
N PHE A 13 69.00 29.49 16.96
CA PHE A 13 67.90 30.43 17.07
C PHE A 13 66.64 29.70 17.48
N LEU A 14 66.22 29.81 18.75
CA LEU A 14 64.89 29.41 19.20
C LEU A 14 63.88 30.48 18.74
N LEU A 15 63.18 30.24 17.67
CA LEU A 15 61.92 30.96 17.37
C LEU A 15 60.82 30.33 18.24
N SER A 16 60.40 31.00 19.30
CA SER A 16 59.17 30.68 20.02
C SER A 16 58.00 31.19 19.18
N VAL A 17 57.41 30.31 18.38
CA VAL A 17 56.09 30.53 17.78
C VAL A 17 55.07 30.27 18.90
N GLY A 18 54.56 31.30 19.49
CA GLY A 18 53.40 31.24 20.36
C GLY A 18 52.17 30.82 19.50
N VAL A 19 51.84 29.55 19.54
CA VAL A 19 50.54 29.08 19.05
C VAL A 19 49.52 29.52 20.10
N ASN A 20 48.86 30.66 19.85
CA ASN A 20 47.61 30.97 20.50
C ASN A 20 46.58 29.92 19.98
N CYS A 21 46.43 28.82 20.69
CA CYS A 21 45.22 28.02 20.61
C CYS A 21 44.07 28.90 21.13
N MET A 22 43.42 29.65 20.25
CA MET A 22 42.06 30.06 20.50
C MET A 22 41.25 28.77 20.53
N THR A 23 40.97 28.22 21.69
CA THR A 23 39.85 27.32 21.88
C THR A 23 38.62 28.17 21.60
N ALA A 24 38.09 28.05 20.38
CA ALA A 24 36.69 28.34 20.16
C ALA A 24 35.95 27.41 21.12
N GLN A 25 35.53 27.88 22.26
CA GLN A 25 34.44 27.27 22.97
C GLN A 25 33.26 27.39 22.02
N ASP A 26 32.91 26.29 21.37
CA ASP A 26 31.58 26.14 20.80
C ASP A 26 30.63 26.40 21.96
N ILE A 27 30.06 27.60 21.98
CA ILE A 27 28.94 27.92 22.85
C ILE A 27 27.80 27.06 22.34
N VAL A 28 27.68 25.85 22.88
CA VAL A 28 26.48 25.03 22.69
C VAL A 28 25.36 25.90 23.27
N PRO A 29 24.40 26.33 22.46
CA PRO A 29 23.28 27.10 22.96
C PRO A 29 22.57 26.26 24.01
N VAL A 30 22.56 26.75 25.25
CA VAL A 30 21.79 26.15 26.34
C VAL A 30 20.34 26.57 26.10
N HIS A 31 19.51 25.59 25.70
CA HIS A 31 18.07 25.78 25.64
C HIS A 31 17.46 25.34 26.97
N GLU A 32 16.85 26.27 27.68
CA GLU A 32 16.05 25.98 28.86
C GLU A 32 14.60 25.82 28.42
N PHE A 33 13.96 24.77 28.90
CA PHE A 33 12.55 24.50 28.68
C PHE A 33 11.84 24.55 30.03
N ASP A 34 10.83 25.41 30.14
CA ASP A 34 9.93 25.42 31.30
C ASP A 34 8.61 24.71 30.94
N ILE A 35 8.29 23.63 31.65
CA ILE A 35 7.11 22.83 31.42
C ILE A 35 6.16 23.03 32.61
N ASP A 36 5.02 23.68 32.36
CA ASP A 36 3.99 23.88 33.38
C ASP A 36 3.08 22.63 33.46
N ILE A 37 3.46 21.70 34.33
CA ILE A 37 2.71 20.46 34.59
C ILE A 37 1.34 20.67 35.25
N GLN A 38 1.04 21.88 35.76
CA GLN A 38 -0.25 22.22 36.34
C GLN A 38 -1.27 22.66 35.30
N LYS A 39 -0.82 23.07 34.11
CA LYS A 39 -1.67 23.43 32.98
C LYS A 39 -1.77 22.30 32.01
N VAL A 40 -2.73 21.39 32.22
CA VAL A 40 -3.00 20.32 31.27
C VAL A 40 -3.76 20.89 30.08
N GLY A 41 -3.15 20.81 28.88
CA GLY A 41 -3.76 21.23 27.61
C GLY A 41 -4.63 20.18 26.98
N SER A 42 -4.81 20.27 25.67
CA SER A 42 -5.68 19.40 24.89
C SER A 42 -5.29 17.92 24.97
N PRO A 43 -6.26 17.00 25.01
CA PRO A 43 -5.97 15.57 24.91
C PRO A 43 -5.42 15.24 23.52
N ILE A 44 -4.46 14.32 23.47
CA ILE A 44 -3.93 13.75 22.23
C ILE A 44 -4.70 12.45 21.96
N GLN A 45 -5.33 12.36 20.78
CA GLN A 45 -6.11 11.19 20.40
C GLN A 45 -5.20 9.99 20.15
N SER A 46 -5.63 8.81 20.58
CA SER A 46 -4.89 7.56 20.28
C SER A 46 -4.79 7.24 18.79
N THR A 47 -5.64 7.88 17.99
CA THR A 47 -5.68 7.76 16.52
C THR A 47 -4.78 8.78 15.80
N MET A 48 -4.09 9.68 16.51
CA MET A 48 -3.36 10.79 15.88
C MET A 48 -2.32 10.31 14.86
N TYR A 49 -1.49 9.34 15.22
CA TYR A 49 -0.43 8.82 14.35
C TYR A 49 -0.87 7.54 13.68
N GLY A 50 -0.92 7.55 12.36
CA GLY A 50 -1.41 6.44 11.57
C GLY A 50 -0.57 6.13 10.34
N ILE A 51 -1.12 5.27 9.50
CA ILE A 51 -0.52 4.87 8.24
C ILE A 51 -1.52 5.01 7.09
N PHE A 52 -1.00 5.35 5.92
CA PHE A 52 -1.72 5.41 4.66
C PHE A 52 -1.22 4.32 3.72
N PHE A 53 -2.12 3.49 3.23
CA PHE A 53 -1.81 2.49 2.22
C PHE A 53 -2.47 2.86 0.89
N GLU A 54 -1.68 2.82 -0.16
CA GLU A 54 -2.12 2.83 -1.54
C GLU A 54 -1.40 1.74 -2.32
N ASP A 55 -2.11 1.10 -3.25
CA ASP A 55 -1.51 0.15 -4.19
C ASP A 55 -0.80 0.90 -5.33
N ILE A 56 0.30 1.54 -4.96
CA ILE A 56 1.31 2.17 -5.82
C ILE A 56 2.64 1.45 -5.62
N ASN A 57 3.56 1.52 -6.55
CA ASN A 57 4.90 0.93 -6.41
C ASN A 57 4.89 -0.59 -6.16
N PHE A 58 3.86 -1.29 -6.63
CA PHE A 58 3.58 -2.70 -6.34
C PHE A 58 3.40 -2.99 -4.84
N GLY A 59 2.73 -2.07 -4.13
CA GLY A 59 2.53 -2.16 -2.69
C GLY A 59 1.55 -3.25 -2.25
N ALA A 60 0.54 -3.59 -3.07
CA ALA A 60 -0.40 -4.69 -2.82
C ALA A 60 0.07 -5.99 -3.46
N ASP A 61 -0.31 -6.25 -4.73
CA ASP A 61 0.16 -7.41 -5.47
C ASP A 61 1.67 -7.30 -5.74
N GLY A 62 2.43 -8.32 -5.35
CA GLY A 62 3.90 -8.28 -5.37
C GLY A 62 4.56 -7.59 -4.17
N GLY A 63 3.74 -7.08 -3.24
CA GLY A 63 4.15 -6.41 -2.01
C GLY A 63 3.50 -7.03 -0.77
N LEU A 64 2.57 -6.32 -0.15
CA LEU A 64 1.93 -6.72 1.11
C LEU A 64 1.08 -7.99 0.98
N TYR A 65 0.40 -8.20 -0.15
CA TYR A 65 -0.28 -9.45 -0.44
C TYR A 65 0.73 -10.52 -0.86
N ALA A 66 0.75 -11.65 -0.15
CA ALA A 66 1.82 -12.63 -0.29
C ALA A 66 1.70 -13.58 -1.49
N GLU A 67 0.75 -13.35 -2.41
CA GLU A 67 0.66 -14.08 -3.69
C GLU A 67 1.91 -13.82 -4.54
N LEU A 68 2.57 -14.88 -4.97
CA LEU A 68 3.79 -14.82 -5.74
C LEU A 68 3.57 -14.93 -7.26
N ILE A 69 2.38 -15.36 -7.69
CA ILE A 69 2.03 -15.53 -9.09
C ILE A 69 1.36 -14.28 -9.64
N LYS A 70 1.98 -13.70 -10.65
CA LYS A 70 1.44 -12.58 -11.39
C LYS A 70 0.42 -13.07 -12.41
N ASN A 71 -0.73 -12.38 -12.51
CA ASN A 71 -1.80 -12.72 -13.46
C ASN A 71 -2.28 -14.18 -13.33
N ARG A 72 -2.61 -14.60 -12.13
CA ARG A 72 -2.97 -15.99 -11.78
C ARG A 72 -4.15 -16.59 -12.55
N SER A 73 -5.02 -15.73 -13.14
CA SER A 73 -6.25 -16.09 -13.86
C SER A 73 -6.26 -15.63 -15.31
N PHE A 74 -5.13 -15.19 -15.87
CA PHE A 74 -4.98 -14.77 -17.28
C PHE A 74 -5.89 -13.60 -17.71
N GLU A 75 -6.30 -12.74 -16.79
CA GLU A 75 -7.28 -11.67 -17.00
C GLU A 75 -6.67 -10.31 -17.36
N PHE A 76 -5.35 -10.20 -17.52
CA PHE A 76 -4.74 -8.98 -18.02
C PHE A 76 -5.14 -8.73 -19.47
N GLU A 77 -5.12 -7.48 -19.93
CA GLU A 77 -5.39 -7.12 -21.34
C GLU A 77 -4.50 -7.94 -22.30
N ASN A 78 -3.23 -8.17 -21.94
CA ASN A 78 -2.44 -9.23 -22.52
C ASN A 78 -2.51 -10.45 -21.56
N PRO A 79 -3.27 -11.50 -21.89
CA PRO A 79 -3.45 -12.65 -21.01
C PRO A 79 -2.13 -13.35 -20.63
N TRP A 80 -1.09 -13.19 -21.45
CA TRP A 80 0.25 -13.71 -21.19
C TRP A 80 1.12 -12.77 -20.34
N GLY A 81 0.62 -11.62 -19.89
CA GLY A 81 1.34 -10.75 -18.97
C GLY A 81 1.77 -11.50 -17.71
N GLY A 82 3.08 -11.62 -17.47
CA GLY A 82 3.66 -12.42 -16.38
C GLY A 82 3.89 -13.89 -16.71
N TRP A 83 3.39 -14.39 -17.87
CA TRP A 83 3.50 -15.77 -18.32
C TRP A 83 4.31 -15.92 -19.60
N GLU A 84 5.13 -16.95 -19.68
CA GLU A 84 5.84 -17.40 -20.88
C GLU A 84 5.36 -18.81 -21.25
N PRO A 85 4.45 -18.95 -22.24
CA PRO A 85 4.00 -20.25 -22.72
C PRO A 85 5.06 -20.92 -23.60
N PHE A 86 5.17 -22.25 -23.53
CA PHE A 86 5.99 -23.06 -24.42
C PHE A 86 5.26 -24.31 -24.88
N GLY A 87 5.51 -24.74 -26.13
CA GLY A 87 4.75 -25.80 -26.78
C GLY A 87 3.38 -25.31 -27.30
N ASP A 88 2.39 -26.19 -27.33
CA ASP A 88 1.04 -25.89 -27.80
C ASP A 88 0.16 -25.42 -26.62
N VAL A 89 0.07 -24.11 -26.45
CA VAL A 89 -0.69 -23.43 -25.39
C VAL A 89 -1.50 -22.28 -25.96
N SER A 90 -2.75 -22.17 -25.55
CA SER A 90 -3.67 -21.09 -25.93
C SER A 90 -4.50 -20.62 -24.74
N ILE A 91 -5.08 -19.41 -24.84
CA ILE A 91 -6.08 -18.94 -23.90
C ILE A 91 -7.47 -19.34 -24.39
N ALA A 92 -8.29 -19.83 -23.48
CA ALA A 92 -9.68 -20.21 -23.73
C ALA A 92 -10.60 -19.61 -22.66
N GLU A 93 -11.91 -19.52 -22.96
CA GLU A 93 -12.94 -18.96 -22.08
C GLU A 93 -14.25 -19.78 -22.09
N LYS A 94 -14.28 -20.89 -22.85
CA LYS A 94 -15.47 -21.72 -22.96
C LYS A 94 -15.66 -22.61 -21.73
N ASN A 95 -16.81 -22.52 -21.07
CA ASN A 95 -17.10 -23.26 -19.84
C ASN A 95 -16.03 -22.92 -18.74
N PRO A 96 -15.88 -21.67 -18.34
CA PRO A 96 -14.83 -21.22 -17.43
C PRO A 96 -14.99 -21.86 -16.04
N CYS A 97 -13.89 -21.84 -15.26
CA CYS A 97 -13.92 -22.21 -13.85
C CYS A 97 -14.70 -21.17 -13.03
N PHE A 98 -14.46 -19.89 -13.32
CA PHE A 98 -15.07 -18.76 -12.63
C PHE A 98 -15.65 -17.76 -13.61
N ASN A 99 -16.89 -17.31 -13.37
CA ASN A 99 -17.58 -16.41 -14.29
C ASN A 99 -17.01 -15.00 -14.35
N LYS A 100 -16.37 -14.52 -13.27
CA LYS A 100 -15.77 -13.19 -13.23
C LYS A 100 -14.32 -13.18 -13.72
N ASN A 101 -13.70 -14.34 -13.81
CA ASN A 101 -12.37 -14.59 -14.34
C ASN A 101 -12.49 -15.75 -15.35
N PRO A 102 -13.02 -15.49 -16.57
CA PRO A 102 -13.38 -16.57 -17.50
C PRO A 102 -12.21 -17.18 -18.26
N HIS A 103 -11.05 -16.49 -18.30
CA HIS A 103 -9.91 -16.97 -19.07
C HIS A 103 -9.17 -18.10 -18.35
N TYR A 104 -8.69 -19.06 -19.13
CA TYR A 104 -7.84 -20.14 -18.64
C TYR A 104 -6.84 -20.57 -19.71
N ALA A 105 -5.73 -21.16 -19.31
CA ALA A 105 -4.74 -21.73 -20.21
C ALA A 105 -5.20 -23.13 -20.65
N HIS A 106 -5.29 -23.35 -21.97
CA HIS A 106 -5.54 -24.63 -22.61
C HIS A 106 -4.25 -25.16 -23.21
N LEU A 107 -3.82 -26.35 -22.81
CA LEU A 107 -2.56 -26.98 -23.21
C LEU A 107 -2.84 -28.28 -23.96
N THR A 108 -2.07 -28.52 -25.05
CA THR A 108 -2.05 -29.79 -25.77
C THR A 108 -0.62 -30.34 -25.82
N TYR A 109 -0.41 -31.53 -25.31
CA TYR A 109 0.88 -32.20 -25.35
C TYR A 109 0.77 -33.53 -26.10
N THR A 110 1.56 -33.73 -27.15
CA THR A 110 1.55 -34.93 -27.99
C THR A 110 2.83 -35.76 -27.86
N GLY A 111 3.67 -35.46 -26.86
CA GLY A 111 4.91 -36.20 -26.61
C GLY A 111 6.15 -35.62 -27.27
N GLN A 112 6.12 -34.33 -27.68
CA GLN A 112 7.30 -33.66 -28.26
C GLN A 112 8.43 -33.49 -27.21
N ILE A 113 9.68 -33.51 -27.67
CA ILE A 113 10.87 -33.36 -26.81
C ILE A 113 10.89 -32.00 -26.11
N THR A 114 10.37 -30.95 -26.75
CA THR A 114 10.33 -29.58 -26.21
C THR A 114 9.37 -29.41 -25.02
N GLY A 115 8.46 -30.38 -24.80
CA GLY A 115 7.43 -30.28 -23.78
C GLY A 115 6.34 -29.24 -24.10
N THR A 116 5.35 -29.16 -23.24
CA THR A 116 4.28 -28.13 -23.28
C THR A 116 4.03 -27.66 -21.87
N GLY A 117 3.95 -26.33 -21.65
CA GLY A 117 3.76 -25.76 -20.33
C GLY A 117 3.82 -24.26 -20.27
N LEU A 118 3.98 -23.74 -19.05
CA LEU A 118 3.98 -22.31 -18.73
C LEU A 118 5.10 -22.00 -17.74
N GLU A 119 5.69 -20.82 -17.85
CA GLU A 119 6.52 -20.21 -16.80
C GLU A 119 5.90 -18.90 -16.32
N ASN A 120 5.88 -18.68 -15.00
CA ASN A 120 5.50 -17.40 -14.40
C ASN A 120 6.72 -16.68 -13.83
N GLU A 121 6.88 -15.42 -14.21
CA GLU A 121 8.01 -14.60 -13.74
C GLU A 121 7.81 -14.01 -12.33
N GLY A 122 6.60 -14.08 -11.77
CA GLY A 122 6.23 -13.37 -10.55
C GLY A 122 6.26 -11.85 -10.69
N PHE A 123 6.37 -11.16 -9.57
CA PHE A 123 6.49 -9.71 -9.47
C PHE A 123 7.98 -9.31 -9.40
N LYS A 124 8.61 -9.09 -10.58
CA LYS A 124 10.07 -8.87 -10.71
C LYS A 124 10.91 -10.04 -10.17
N GLY A 125 10.37 -11.23 -10.23
CA GLY A 125 10.89 -12.48 -9.71
C GLY A 125 10.00 -13.07 -8.60
N ILE A 126 10.15 -14.35 -8.34
CA ILE A 126 9.56 -15.05 -7.20
C ILE A 126 10.65 -15.23 -6.14
N GLY A 127 10.48 -14.58 -4.97
CA GLY A 127 11.41 -14.76 -3.85
C GLY A 127 11.15 -16.05 -3.11
N ILE A 128 12.15 -16.93 -3.05
CA ILE A 128 12.10 -18.18 -2.29
C ILE A 128 13.25 -18.27 -1.28
N LYS A 129 12.99 -18.87 -0.13
CA LYS A 129 13.98 -19.09 0.94
C LYS A 129 14.18 -20.57 1.18
N ALA A 130 15.45 -20.95 1.38
CA ALA A 130 15.78 -22.30 1.80
C ALA A 130 15.00 -22.69 3.06
N ASP A 131 14.54 -23.95 3.09
CA ASP A 131 13.83 -24.55 4.22
C ASP A 131 12.52 -23.85 4.64
N GLU A 132 11.95 -23.01 3.75
CA GLU A 132 10.56 -22.52 3.86
C GLU A 132 9.66 -23.26 2.88
N ASN A 133 8.40 -23.47 3.28
CA ASN A 133 7.39 -24.11 2.46
C ASN A 133 6.57 -23.08 1.69
N TYR A 134 6.13 -23.50 0.49
CA TYR A 134 5.28 -22.69 -0.38
C TYR A 134 4.09 -23.53 -0.83
N ASP A 135 2.88 -23.03 -0.59
CA ASP A 135 1.63 -23.67 -0.97
C ASP A 135 1.32 -23.34 -2.43
N PHE A 136 1.57 -24.29 -3.32
CA PHE A 136 1.14 -24.19 -4.71
C PHE A 136 -0.26 -24.75 -4.88
N SER A 137 -1.11 -24.07 -5.64
CA SER A 137 -2.41 -24.58 -6.03
C SER A 137 -2.84 -24.08 -7.42
N LEU A 138 -3.70 -24.85 -8.06
CA LEU A 138 -4.36 -24.48 -9.32
C LEU A 138 -5.73 -25.16 -9.43
N TYR A 139 -6.61 -24.58 -10.22
CA TYR A 139 -7.78 -25.30 -10.70
C TYR A 139 -7.46 -25.90 -12.06
N ALA A 140 -7.83 -27.17 -12.26
CA ALA A 140 -7.56 -27.87 -13.52
C ALA A 140 -8.63 -28.90 -13.84
N ARG A 141 -8.72 -29.24 -15.16
CA ARG A 141 -9.51 -30.34 -15.70
C ARG A 141 -8.83 -30.91 -16.93
N THR A 142 -9.21 -32.12 -17.32
CA THR A 142 -8.73 -32.76 -18.56
C THR A 142 -9.84 -33.54 -19.24
N GLU A 143 -9.94 -33.43 -20.56
CA GLU A 143 -10.83 -34.26 -21.37
C GLU A 143 -10.26 -35.67 -21.62
N THR A 144 -9.00 -35.89 -21.28
CA THR A 144 -8.29 -37.15 -21.45
C THR A 144 -8.77 -38.17 -20.43
N ASN A 145 -8.98 -39.41 -20.85
CA ASN A 145 -9.40 -40.49 -19.93
C ASN A 145 -8.28 -40.91 -18.96
N ASN A 146 -7.01 -40.75 -19.36
CA ASN A 146 -5.86 -41.02 -18.53
C ASN A 146 -5.49 -39.78 -17.70
N PRO A 147 -4.96 -39.97 -16.48
CA PRO A 147 -4.45 -38.85 -15.70
C PRO A 147 -3.33 -38.09 -16.41
N ILE A 148 -3.39 -36.79 -16.36
CA ILE A 148 -2.31 -35.93 -16.83
C ILE A 148 -1.35 -35.65 -15.65
N LYS A 149 -0.10 -36.04 -15.79
CA LYS A 149 0.95 -35.74 -14.84
C LYS A 149 1.57 -34.40 -15.17
N LEU A 150 1.63 -33.52 -14.18
CA LEU A 150 2.29 -32.23 -14.22
C LEU A 150 3.56 -32.27 -13.36
N ARG A 151 4.62 -31.67 -13.86
CA ARG A 151 5.81 -31.33 -13.09
C ARG A 151 5.79 -29.84 -12.77
N ILE A 152 5.90 -29.51 -11.49
CA ILE A 152 5.89 -28.16 -10.93
C ILE A 152 7.28 -27.87 -10.38
N GLU A 153 7.94 -26.83 -10.88
CA GLU A 153 9.33 -26.52 -10.55
C GLU A 153 9.50 -25.07 -10.15
N LEU A 154 10.37 -24.81 -9.18
CA LEU A 154 10.95 -23.50 -8.93
C LEU A 154 12.33 -23.46 -9.60
N VAL A 155 12.51 -22.52 -10.53
CA VAL A 155 13.73 -22.44 -11.36
C VAL A 155 14.26 -21.01 -11.40
N ASN A 156 15.54 -20.82 -11.76
CA ASN A 156 16.08 -19.53 -12.15
C ASN A 156 16.09 -19.35 -13.68
N ARG A 157 16.62 -18.23 -14.15
CA ARG A 157 16.73 -17.94 -15.60
C ARG A 157 17.76 -18.83 -16.30
N ASP A 158 18.69 -19.41 -15.55
CA ASP A 158 19.72 -20.33 -16.07
C ASP A 158 19.24 -21.77 -16.08
N ASN A 159 17.96 -22.01 -15.71
CA ASN A 159 17.31 -23.32 -15.57
C ASN A 159 17.86 -24.20 -14.42
N ASP A 160 18.53 -23.61 -13.44
CA ASP A 160 18.82 -24.32 -12.19
C ASP A 160 17.51 -24.56 -11.43
N ILE A 161 17.32 -25.80 -10.98
CA ILE A 161 16.10 -26.24 -10.31
C ILE A 161 16.32 -26.19 -8.79
N TYR A 162 15.48 -25.45 -8.08
CA TYR A 162 15.49 -25.32 -6.62
C TYR A 162 14.56 -26.30 -5.92
N GLU A 163 13.48 -26.70 -6.61
CA GLU A 163 12.47 -27.64 -6.10
C GLU A 163 11.68 -28.22 -7.27
N THR A 164 11.26 -29.49 -7.14
CA THR A 164 10.38 -30.18 -8.08
C THR A 164 9.33 -30.98 -7.35
N GLN A 165 8.07 -30.81 -7.74
CA GLN A 165 6.94 -31.61 -7.29
C GLN A 165 6.08 -32.05 -8.47
N HIS A 166 5.17 -33.01 -8.22
CA HIS A 166 4.29 -33.56 -9.26
C HIS A 166 2.84 -33.55 -8.81
N LEU A 167 1.94 -33.30 -9.76
CA LEU A 167 0.50 -33.42 -9.58
C LEU A 167 -0.09 -34.32 -10.65
N GLU A 168 -1.14 -35.06 -10.30
CA GLU A 168 -1.95 -35.83 -11.24
C GLU A 168 -3.34 -35.21 -11.38
N ILE A 169 -3.67 -34.74 -12.59
CA ILE A 169 -4.94 -34.12 -12.90
C ILE A 169 -5.88 -35.18 -13.52
N LYS A 170 -7.13 -35.28 -13.02
CA LYS A 170 -8.10 -36.27 -13.41
C LYS A 170 -9.50 -35.69 -13.56
N GLY A 171 -10.16 -36.03 -14.67
CA GLY A 171 -11.58 -35.74 -14.89
C GLY A 171 -11.87 -34.45 -15.60
N LYS A 172 -13.11 -34.32 -16.08
CA LYS A 172 -13.60 -33.25 -16.95
C LYS A 172 -14.13 -32.04 -16.21
N ASP A 173 -14.36 -32.21 -14.91
CA ASP A 173 -14.84 -31.12 -14.05
C ASP A 173 -13.66 -30.38 -13.47
N TRP A 174 -13.81 -29.05 -13.33
CA TRP A 174 -12.85 -28.22 -12.63
C TRP A 174 -12.68 -28.66 -11.17
N LYS A 175 -11.45 -28.87 -10.75
CA LYS A 175 -11.09 -29.21 -9.37
C LYS A 175 -9.85 -28.47 -8.96
N LYS A 176 -9.77 -28.13 -7.68
CA LYS A 176 -8.56 -27.57 -7.08
C LYS A 176 -7.57 -28.69 -6.76
N TYR A 177 -6.32 -28.50 -7.16
CA TYR A 177 -5.18 -29.36 -6.85
C TYR A 177 -4.12 -28.54 -6.14
N SER A 178 -3.37 -29.13 -5.24
CA SER A 178 -2.32 -28.44 -4.50
C SER A 178 -1.16 -29.35 -4.16
N VAL A 179 0.03 -28.75 -3.99
CA VAL A 179 1.25 -29.42 -3.50
C VAL A 179 2.12 -28.40 -2.80
N ILE A 180 2.92 -28.86 -1.84
CA ILE A 180 3.88 -28.02 -1.12
C ILE A 180 5.23 -28.09 -1.84
N LEU A 181 5.81 -26.93 -2.14
CA LEU A 181 7.17 -26.77 -2.64
C LEU A 181 8.09 -26.37 -1.47
N SER A 182 9.23 -27.05 -1.33
CA SER A 182 10.19 -26.86 -0.22
C SER A 182 11.61 -26.67 -0.77
N PRO A 183 11.94 -25.48 -1.32
CA PRO A 183 13.21 -25.23 -1.98
C PRO A 183 14.40 -25.41 -1.02
N LYS A 184 15.53 -25.91 -1.53
CA LYS A 184 16.75 -26.12 -0.76
C LYS A 184 17.76 -24.97 -0.83
N ALA A 185 17.44 -23.93 -1.61
CA ALA A 185 18.26 -22.74 -1.73
C ALA A 185 17.40 -21.48 -1.69
N THR A 186 18.01 -20.36 -1.33
CA THR A 186 17.39 -19.03 -1.34
C THR A 186 17.67 -18.35 -2.67
N GLU A 187 16.61 -17.88 -3.33
CA GLU A 187 16.70 -17.13 -4.58
C GLU A 187 15.69 -15.97 -4.57
N ALA A 188 16.14 -14.78 -4.96
CA ALA A 188 15.30 -13.59 -5.00
C ALA A 188 14.46 -13.48 -6.28
N LYS A 189 14.90 -14.10 -7.36
CA LYS A 189 14.33 -13.96 -8.71
C LYS A 189 14.10 -15.31 -9.37
N SER A 190 13.58 -16.29 -8.62
CA SER A 190 13.14 -17.55 -9.20
C SER A 190 11.86 -17.35 -10.03
N ARG A 191 11.45 -18.38 -10.73
CA ARG A 191 10.26 -18.49 -11.59
C ARG A 191 9.54 -19.78 -11.26
N LEU A 192 8.24 -19.81 -11.45
CA LEU A 192 7.45 -21.03 -11.41
C LEU A 192 7.35 -21.62 -12.83
N ARG A 193 7.70 -22.90 -13.01
CA ARG A 193 7.52 -23.64 -14.26
C ARG A 193 6.56 -24.79 -14.06
N ILE A 194 5.58 -24.91 -14.96
CA ILE A 194 4.60 -26.00 -14.99
C ILE A 194 4.73 -26.72 -16.33
N THR A 195 5.02 -28.02 -16.32
CA THR A 195 5.27 -28.80 -17.54
C THR A 195 4.38 -30.04 -17.56
N MET A 196 3.70 -30.32 -18.69
CA MET A 196 3.01 -31.58 -18.91
C MET A 196 4.00 -32.72 -19.18
N GLU A 197 3.87 -33.83 -18.43
CA GLU A 197 4.67 -35.05 -18.63
C GLU A 197 3.89 -36.19 -19.31
N THR A 198 2.55 -36.07 -19.41
CA THR A 198 1.68 -37.07 -20.05
C THR A 198 0.99 -36.44 -21.25
N ALA A 199 1.00 -37.12 -22.39
CA ALA A 199 0.29 -36.66 -23.58
C ALA A 199 -1.23 -36.57 -23.36
N GLY A 200 -1.83 -35.51 -23.88
CA GLY A 200 -3.26 -35.21 -23.73
C GLY A 200 -3.54 -33.72 -23.75
N THR A 201 -4.72 -33.33 -23.28
CA THR A 201 -5.17 -31.95 -23.14
C THR A 201 -5.37 -31.61 -21.68
N LEU A 202 -5.12 -30.36 -21.33
CA LEU A 202 -5.24 -29.83 -19.95
C LEU A 202 -5.73 -28.38 -19.98
N ASP A 203 -6.70 -28.07 -19.14
CA ASP A 203 -7.12 -26.72 -18.83
C ASP A 203 -6.65 -26.36 -17.44
N MET A 204 -6.03 -25.16 -17.26
CA MET A 204 -5.54 -24.66 -15.97
C MET A 204 -5.99 -23.22 -15.74
N GLU A 205 -6.42 -22.92 -14.51
CA GLU A 205 -6.90 -21.60 -14.10
C GLU A 205 -6.57 -21.34 -12.63
N HIS A 206 -6.55 -20.07 -12.23
CA HIS A 206 -6.28 -19.59 -10.85
C HIS A 206 -5.05 -20.26 -10.23
N ILE A 207 -3.92 -20.08 -10.91
CA ILE A 207 -2.63 -20.63 -10.49
C ILE A 207 -2.04 -19.73 -9.41
N SER A 208 -1.70 -20.30 -8.26
CA SER A 208 -1.36 -19.54 -7.05
C SER A 208 -0.17 -20.16 -6.32
N LEU A 209 0.67 -19.33 -5.71
CA LEU A 209 1.81 -19.74 -4.90
C LEU A 209 1.97 -18.80 -3.72
N PHE A 210 1.80 -19.31 -2.50
CA PHE A 210 1.97 -18.55 -1.27
C PHE A 210 3.05 -19.13 -0.38
N PRO A 211 3.82 -18.30 0.36
CA PRO A 211 4.59 -18.80 1.48
C PRO A 211 3.64 -19.34 2.57
N GLU A 212 3.96 -20.48 3.17
CA GLU A 212 3.21 -21.02 4.31
C GLU A 212 3.23 -20.05 5.51
N LYS A 213 4.38 -19.39 5.72
CA LYS A 213 4.60 -18.46 6.82
C LYS A 213 4.18 -17.04 6.46
N THR A 214 2.90 -16.77 6.50
CA THR A 214 2.32 -15.42 6.35
C THR A 214 2.21 -14.67 7.69
N PHE A 215 1.80 -13.41 7.64
CA PHE A 215 1.49 -12.64 8.85
C PHE A 215 0.31 -13.27 9.60
N ASN A 216 0.47 -13.45 10.92
CA ASN A 216 -0.47 -14.19 11.79
C ASN A 216 -0.81 -15.62 11.30
N ASN A 217 0.03 -16.21 10.43
CA ASN A 217 -0.13 -17.54 9.85
C ASN A 217 -1.50 -17.76 9.17
N ARG A 218 -2.06 -16.71 8.53
CA ARG A 218 -3.28 -16.84 7.75
C ARG A 218 -2.99 -17.47 6.40
N THR A 219 -3.78 -18.48 6.03
CA THR A 219 -3.73 -19.07 4.69
C THR A 219 -3.96 -17.99 3.64
N ASN A 220 -3.11 -17.93 2.60
CA ASN A 220 -3.14 -16.93 1.55
C ASN A 220 -3.16 -15.49 2.09
N GLY A 221 -2.43 -15.27 3.17
CA GLY A 221 -2.41 -14.02 3.91
C GLY A 221 -1.41 -13.01 3.39
N LEU A 222 -0.96 -12.15 4.30
CA LEU A 222 -0.07 -11.04 4.00
C LEU A 222 1.40 -11.43 4.19
N ARG A 223 2.28 -10.76 3.47
CA ARG A 223 3.72 -10.89 3.60
C ARG A 223 4.17 -10.48 5.00
N ARG A 224 4.77 -11.43 5.69
CA ARG A 224 5.01 -11.33 7.14
C ARG A 224 5.89 -10.14 7.53
N ASP A 225 7.00 -9.91 6.82
CA ASP A 225 7.96 -8.85 7.14
C ASP A 225 7.36 -7.45 6.93
N LEU A 226 6.60 -7.25 5.84
CA LEU A 226 5.93 -5.97 5.56
C LEU A 226 4.81 -5.69 6.57
N ALA A 227 3.91 -6.64 6.82
CA ALA A 227 2.83 -6.46 7.79
C ALA A 227 3.36 -6.28 9.23
N GLN A 228 4.45 -6.98 9.61
CA GLN A 228 5.10 -6.77 10.89
C GLN A 228 5.70 -5.36 11.00
N ALA A 229 6.30 -4.84 9.92
CA ALA A 229 6.82 -3.47 9.92
C ALA A 229 5.71 -2.43 10.11
N LEU A 230 4.49 -2.67 9.58
CA LEU A 230 3.34 -1.81 9.87
C LEU A 230 2.92 -1.90 11.34
N LYS A 231 2.84 -3.09 11.89
CA LYS A 231 2.51 -3.31 13.31
C LYS A 231 3.53 -2.66 14.25
N ASP A 232 4.81 -2.68 13.88
CA ASP A 232 5.90 -2.08 14.66
C ASP A 232 5.81 -0.54 14.73
N LEU A 233 5.06 0.12 13.84
CA LEU A 233 4.78 1.55 13.91
C LEU A 233 3.80 1.92 15.01
N LYS A 234 3.00 0.95 15.52
CA LYS A 234 1.86 1.15 16.44
C LYS A 234 0.87 2.22 15.91
N PRO A 235 0.36 2.06 14.69
CA PRO A 235 -0.56 3.04 14.14
C PRO A 235 -1.87 3.06 14.90
N GLY A 236 -2.40 4.25 15.19
CA GLY A 236 -3.74 4.42 15.76
C GLY A 236 -4.84 4.44 14.72
N ILE A 237 -4.51 4.73 13.45
CA ILE A 237 -5.44 4.77 12.31
C ILE A 237 -4.79 4.13 11.07
N PHE A 238 -5.58 3.45 10.24
CA PHE A 238 -5.14 2.87 8.97
C PHE A 238 -6.06 3.34 7.85
N ARG A 239 -5.57 4.25 6.99
CA ARG A 239 -6.24 4.73 5.78
C ARG A 239 -5.97 3.79 4.62
N PHE A 240 -7.03 3.34 3.94
CA PHE A 240 -6.98 2.45 2.77
C PHE A 240 -8.19 2.67 1.85
N PRO A 241 -8.23 2.16 0.62
CA PRO A 241 -7.23 1.37 -0.11
C PRO A 241 -6.20 2.26 -0.80
N GLY A 242 -6.28 3.57 -0.65
CA GLY A 242 -5.35 4.49 -1.26
C GLY A 242 -5.83 5.90 -1.40
N GLY A 243 -5.11 6.57 -2.23
CA GLY A 243 -5.24 7.85 -2.89
C GLY A 243 -5.92 7.72 -4.26
N CYS A 244 -5.20 8.04 -5.34
CA CYS A 244 -5.74 8.09 -6.71
C CYS A 244 -6.32 6.77 -7.23
N ILE A 245 -5.96 5.61 -6.68
CA ILE A 245 -6.59 4.34 -7.07
C ILE A 245 -8.07 4.26 -6.71
N VAL A 246 -8.52 5.01 -5.70
CA VAL A 246 -9.95 5.12 -5.32
C VAL A 246 -10.76 5.67 -6.48
N GLU A 247 -10.19 6.64 -7.18
CA GLU A 247 -10.83 7.36 -8.29
C GLU A 247 -10.77 6.54 -9.60
N GLY A 248 -9.64 5.84 -9.83
CA GLY A 248 -9.32 5.19 -11.09
C GLY A 248 -8.99 6.18 -12.20
N THR A 249 -8.36 5.73 -13.28
CA THR A 249 -8.15 6.53 -14.50
C THR A 249 -9.49 6.91 -15.15
N THR A 250 -10.46 5.99 -15.08
CA THR A 250 -11.86 6.21 -15.48
C THR A 250 -12.79 5.72 -14.39
N ILE A 251 -14.07 6.11 -14.45
CA ILE A 251 -15.07 5.59 -13.51
C ILE A 251 -15.19 4.06 -13.56
N ALA A 252 -14.95 3.44 -14.70
CA ALA A 252 -15.00 1.99 -14.82
C ALA A 252 -13.87 1.29 -14.06
N THR A 253 -12.69 1.93 -13.95
CA THR A 253 -11.51 1.40 -13.27
C THR A 253 -11.34 1.91 -11.83
N ARG A 254 -12.35 2.61 -11.28
CA ARG A 254 -12.35 3.01 -9.87
C ARG A 254 -12.25 1.79 -8.96
N TYR A 255 -11.72 1.98 -7.76
CA TYR A 255 -11.72 0.94 -6.76
C TYR A 255 -13.15 0.68 -6.24
N GLN A 256 -13.76 -0.41 -6.67
CA GLN A 256 -15.11 -0.81 -6.23
C GLN A 256 -14.99 -1.89 -5.14
N TRP A 257 -15.19 -1.50 -3.88
CA TRP A 257 -15.00 -2.36 -2.73
C TRP A 257 -15.82 -3.66 -2.77
N LYS A 258 -17.04 -3.63 -3.35
CA LYS A 258 -17.90 -4.81 -3.50
C LYS A 258 -17.29 -5.90 -4.40
N ASN A 259 -16.36 -5.53 -5.27
CA ASN A 259 -15.58 -6.47 -6.08
C ASN A 259 -14.44 -7.13 -5.29
N THR A 260 -14.14 -6.65 -4.09
CA THR A 260 -12.99 -7.06 -3.29
C THR A 260 -13.34 -7.92 -2.08
N VAL A 261 -14.62 -8.31 -1.97
CA VAL A 261 -15.13 -9.17 -0.89
C VAL A 261 -15.72 -10.48 -1.44
N GLY A 262 -15.84 -11.48 -0.60
CA GLY A 262 -16.20 -12.84 -1.00
C GLY A 262 -14.99 -13.68 -1.40
N PRO A 263 -15.18 -14.88 -1.98
CA PRO A 263 -14.09 -15.77 -2.40
C PRO A 263 -13.14 -15.09 -3.38
N VAL A 264 -11.84 -15.24 -3.16
CA VAL A 264 -10.80 -14.55 -3.93
C VAL A 264 -10.86 -14.91 -5.42
N GLU A 265 -11.23 -16.15 -5.73
CA GLU A 265 -11.37 -16.66 -7.09
C GLU A 265 -12.48 -15.95 -7.90
N ASN A 266 -13.44 -15.35 -7.22
CA ASN A 266 -14.56 -14.60 -7.81
C ASN A 266 -14.35 -13.09 -7.83
N ARG A 267 -13.18 -12.59 -7.41
CA ARG A 267 -12.86 -11.17 -7.46
C ARG A 267 -12.29 -10.83 -8.84
N PRO A 268 -12.91 -9.89 -9.58
CA PRO A 268 -12.42 -9.54 -10.93
C PRO A 268 -11.10 -8.78 -10.84
N ILE A 269 -10.28 -8.90 -11.87
CA ILE A 269 -9.08 -8.06 -12.04
C ILE A 269 -9.51 -6.62 -12.37
N ASN A 270 -8.78 -5.65 -11.83
CA ASN A 270 -8.91 -4.23 -12.17
C ASN A 270 -7.58 -3.66 -12.70
N ILE A 271 -7.67 -2.74 -13.65
CA ILE A 271 -6.50 -2.01 -14.13
C ILE A 271 -6.13 -0.97 -13.07
N SER A 272 -4.88 -1.00 -12.59
CA SER A 272 -4.41 0.00 -11.62
C SER A 272 -4.36 1.39 -12.23
N ARG A 273 -4.75 2.41 -11.46
CA ARG A 273 -4.57 3.83 -11.81
C ARG A 273 -3.10 4.16 -12.18
N TRP A 274 -2.14 3.46 -11.62
CA TRP A 274 -0.72 3.68 -11.83
C TRP A 274 -0.14 2.94 -13.04
N ASN A 275 -0.99 2.29 -13.83
CA ASN A 275 -0.60 1.75 -15.11
C ASN A 275 -0.40 2.92 -16.10
N TYR A 276 0.77 3.03 -16.72
CA TYR A 276 1.14 4.08 -17.69
C TYR A 276 1.24 5.53 -17.16
N THR A 277 1.14 5.78 -15.86
CA THR A 277 1.06 7.15 -15.32
C THR A 277 2.32 7.96 -15.57
N PHE A 278 3.49 7.41 -15.32
CA PHE A 278 4.76 8.13 -15.48
C PHE A 278 5.51 7.68 -16.73
N PRO A 279 5.81 8.60 -17.69
CA PRO A 279 6.48 8.24 -18.94
C PRO A 279 7.83 7.54 -18.77
N HIS A 280 8.57 7.82 -17.69
CA HIS A 280 9.87 7.21 -17.37
C HIS A 280 9.75 5.84 -16.69
N LYS A 281 8.56 5.50 -16.17
CA LYS A 281 8.23 4.26 -15.47
C LYS A 281 6.86 3.76 -15.94
N LYS A 282 6.86 3.02 -17.06
CA LYS A 282 5.63 2.43 -17.60
C LYS A 282 5.51 0.98 -17.15
N PHE A 283 4.41 0.67 -16.51
CA PHE A 283 4.09 -0.68 -16.06
C PHE A 283 2.74 -1.12 -16.66
N PRO A 284 2.71 -1.48 -17.98
CA PRO A 284 1.47 -1.86 -18.67
C PRO A 284 0.84 -3.14 -18.16
N ASP A 285 1.46 -3.77 -17.20
CA ASP A 285 1.07 -4.99 -16.51
C ASP A 285 0.78 -4.75 -15.02
N TYR A 286 0.49 -3.50 -14.63
CA TYR A 286 0.11 -3.15 -13.27
C TYR A 286 -1.41 -3.22 -13.10
N TYR A 287 -1.85 -4.32 -12.53
CA TYR A 287 -3.25 -4.64 -12.25
C TYR A 287 -3.44 -4.90 -10.77
N GLN A 288 -4.70 -4.87 -10.33
CA GLN A 288 -5.12 -5.20 -8.98
C GLN A 288 -5.91 -6.50 -9.01
N SER A 289 -5.40 -7.55 -8.38
CA SER A 289 -6.10 -8.84 -8.29
C SER A 289 -7.22 -8.84 -7.24
N TYR A 290 -7.26 -7.80 -6.42
CA TYR A 290 -8.13 -7.70 -5.24
C TYR A 290 -7.96 -8.83 -4.23
N GLY A 291 -6.85 -9.56 -4.28
CA GLY A 291 -6.50 -10.52 -3.23
C GLY A 291 -6.32 -9.85 -1.87
N LEU A 292 -5.75 -8.64 -1.87
CA LEU A 292 -5.82 -7.68 -0.76
C LEU A 292 -7.02 -6.76 -1.00
N GLY A 293 -8.16 -7.10 -0.43
CA GLY A 293 -9.41 -6.37 -0.55
C GLY A 293 -9.88 -5.73 0.75
N PHE A 294 -11.10 -5.20 0.77
CA PHE A 294 -11.62 -4.48 1.93
C PHE A 294 -11.72 -5.36 3.18
N PHE A 295 -12.07 -6.63 3.03
CA PHE A 295 -12.07 -7.56 4.17
C PHE A 295 -10.67 -7.69 4.78
N GLU A 296 -9.66 -7.89 3.95
CA GLU A 296 -8.27 -8.04 4.36
C GLU A 296 -7.70 -6.74 4.96
N TYR A 297 -8.11 -5.57 4.45
CA TYR A 297 -7.74 -4.27 5.06
C TYR A 297 -8.35 -4.09 6.44
N PHE A 298 -9.62 -4.40 6.63
CA PHE A 298 -10.27 -4.37 7.96
C PHE A 298 -9.61 -5.35 8.93
N GLN A 299 -9.32 -6.57 8.46
CA GLN A 299 -8.63 -7.58 9.27
C GLN A 299 -7.21 -7.15 9.64
N LEU A 300 -6.47 -6.52 8.70
CA LEU A 300 -5.15 -5.97 9.00
C LEU A 300 -5.25 -4.82 10.01
N SER A 301 -6.26 -3.97 9.93
CA SER A 301 -6.48 -2.90 10.92
C SER A 301 -6.54 -3.46 12.34
N GLU A 302 -7.34 -4.51 12.57
CA GLU A 302 -7.41 -5.18 13.88
C GLU A 302 -6.06 -5.81 14.26
N ASP A 303 -5.38 -6.48 13.34
CA ASP A 303 -4.12 -7.17 13.59
C ASP A 303 -2.99 -6.25 14.05
N ILE A 304 -2.96 -5.03 13.52
CA ILE A 304 -1.96 -4.02 13.87
C ILE A 304 -2.43 -3.08 14.99
N GLY A 305 -3.69 -3.18 15.40
CA GLY A 305 -4.28 -2.38 16.47
C GLY A 305 -4.68 -0.97 16.06
N ALA A 306 -4.98 -0.75 14.77
CA ALA A 306 -5.39 0.54 14.21
C ALA A 306 -6.90 0.60 13.96
N GLU A 307 -7.51 1.78 14.10
CA GLU A 307 -8.88 2.04 13.64
C GLU A 307 -8.91 2.03 12.10
N PRO A 308 -9.87 1.39 11.45
CA PRO A 308 -9.98 1.42 10.00
C PRO A 308 -10.51 2.76 9.48
N LEU A 309 -9.91 3.27 8.40
CA LEU A 309 -10.36 4.47 7.69
C LEU A 309 -10.43 4.18 6.18
N PRO A 310 -11.55 3.66 5.70
CA PRO A 310 -11.76 3.46 4.27
C PRO A 310 -12.01 4.78 3.54
N VAL A 311 -11.48 4.87 2.31
CA VAL A 311 -11.72 5.97 1.37
C VAL A 311 -12.57 5.44 0.22
N LEU A 312 -13.65 6.12 -0.13
CA LEU A 312 -14.58 5.72 -1.19
C LEU A 312 -14.67 6.75 -2.31
N ASN A 313 -14.95 6.27 -3.51
CA ASN A 313 -15.19 7.11 -4.68
C ASN A 313 -16.48 7.91 -4.54
N CYS A 314 -16.44 9.21 -4.86
CA CYS A 314 -17.58 10.14 -4.80
C CYS A 314 -18.27 10.36 -6.16
N GLY A 315 -18.01 9.51 -7.16
CA GLY A 315 -18.52 9.68 -8.53
C GLY A 315 -17.61 10.52 -9.42
N LEU A 316 -16.36 10.77 -8.99
CA LEU A 316 -15.32 11.40 -9.79
C LEU A 316 -14.25 10.37 -10.17
N SER A 317 -13.84 10.34 -11.43
CA SER A 317 -12.58 9.74 -11.84
C SER A 317 -11.44 10.70 -11.50
N CYS A 318 -10.19 10.21 -11.52
CA CYS A 318 -9.03 11.01 -11.15
C CYS A 318 -8.94 12.30 -11.99
N GLN A 319 -9.06 13.44 -11.32
CA GLN A 319 -9.07 14.75 -11.98
C GLN A 319 -7.70 15.11 -12.57
N PHE A 320 -6.59 14.55 -12.08
CA PHE A 320 -5.28 14.71 -12.71
C PHE A 320 -5.21 14.14 -14.14
N GLU A 321 -6.05 13.13 -14.44
CA GLU A 321 -6.13 12.51 -15.76
C GLU A 321 -7.33 13.01 -16.58
N ASN A 322 -8.39 13.46 -15.90
CA ASN A 322 -9.67 13.75 -16.50
C ASN A 322 -10.28 15.04 -15.93
N GLU A 323 -10.01 16.17 -16.57
CA GLU A 323 -10.66 17.45 -16.21
C GLU A 323 -12.07 17.58 -16.79
N GLY A 324 -12.42 16.74 -17.78
CA GLY A 324 -13.69 16.83 -18.50
C GLY A 324 -14.87 16.24 -17.75
N MET A 325 -16.06 16.88 -17.87
CA MET A 325 -17.30 16.46 -17.17
C MET A 325 -17.85 15.12 -17.63
N ASP A 326 -17.58 14.70 -18.86
CA ASP A 326 -18.03 13.44 -19.45
C ASP A 326 -17.37 12.19 -18.85
N GLN A 327 -16.27 12.40 -18.11
CA GLN A 327 -15.55 11.33 -17.41
C GLN A 327 -16.02 11.13 -15.96
N HIS A 328 -17.00 11.91 -15.50
CA HIS A 328 -17.53 11.89 -14.15
C HIS A 328 -19.00 11.49 -14.12
N VAL A 329 -19.43 10.92 -12.99
CA VAL A 329 -20.85 10.57 -12.80
C VAL A 329 -21.68 11.84 -12.65
N PRO A 330 -22.80 12.00 -13.38
CA PRO A 330 -23.76 13.07 -13.12
C PRO A 330 -24.31 13.02 -11.68
N VAL A 331 -24.54 14.19 -11.09
CA VAL A 331 -24.98 14.28 -9.67
C VAL A 331 -26.31 13.54 -9.42
N ASP A 332 -27.22 13.56 -10.38
CA ASP A 332 -28.51 12.84 -10.33
C ASP A 332 -28.38 11.31 -10.44
N LYS A 333 -27.18 10.79 -10.73
CA LYS A 333 -26.86 9.36 -10.83
C LYS A 333 -25.92 8.85 -9.74
N LEU A 334 -25.74 9.61 -8.66
CA LEU A 334 -24.83 9.24 -7.55
C LEU A 334 -25.39 8.17 -6.61
N GLN A 335 -26.69 7.83 -6.69
CA GLN A 335 -27.30 6.90 -5.74
C GLN A 335 -26.54 5.59 -5.57
N PRO A 336 -26.05 4.88 -6.62
CA PRO A 336 -25.28 3.65 -6.44
C PRO A 336 -23.98 3.85 -5.65
N TYR A 337 -23.35 5.02 -5.73
CA TYR A 337 -22.13 5.37 -4.98
C TYR A 337 -22.45 5.66 -3.51
N ILE A 338 -23.57 6.32 -3.26
CA ILE A 338 -24.09 6.55 -1.91
C ILE A 338 -24.44 5.22 -1.25
N ASP A 339 -25.09 4.32 -1.98
CA ASP A 339 -25.42 2.98 -1.52
C ASP A 339 -24.14 2.19 -1.22
N ASP A 340 -23.08 2.32 -2.02
CA ASP A 340 -21.77 1.72 -1.75
C ASP A 340 -21.20 2.17 -0.39
N ALA A 341 -21.35 3.45 -0.03
CA ALA A 341 -20.90 3.97 1.26
C ALA A 341 -21.74 3.42 2.43
N LEU A 342 -23.07 3.41 2.29
CA LEU A 342 -23.98 2.89 3.32
C LEU A 342 -23.79 1.36 3.51
N ASP A 343 -23.62 0.63 2.42
CA ASP A 343 -23.39 -0.81 2.43
C ASP A 343 -22.02 -1.17 3.05
N LEU A 344 -20.98 -0.33 2.83
CA LEU A 344 -19.69 -0.54 3.48
C LEU A 344 -19.78 -0.38 5.00
N ILE A 345 -20.51 0.63 5.48
CA ILE A 345 -20.74 0.79 6.92
C ILE A 345 -21.51 -0.43 7.46
N GLU A 346 -22.50 -0.93 6.73
CA GLU A 346 -23.21 -2.17 7.10
C GLU A 346 -22.27 -3.39 7.04
N PHE A 347 -21.41 -3.51 6.03
CA PHE A 347 -20.41 -4.56 5.98
C PHE A 347 -19.50 -4.56 7.21
N ALA A 348 -19.01 -3.38 7.58
CA ALA A 348 -18.09 -3.24 8.71
C ALA A 348 -18.81 -3.45 10.06
N ASN A 349 -19.97 -2.84 10.27
CA ASN A 349 -20.61 -2.72 11.58
C ASN A 349 -21.95 -3.46 11.72
N GLY A 350 -22.60 -3.80 10.62
CA GLY A 350 -23.93 -4.41 10.62
C GLY A 350 -23.98 -5.78 11.30
N PRO A 351 -25.14 -6.18 11.84
CA PRO A 351 -25.31 -7.50 12.42
C PRO A 351 -25.22 -8.60 11.34
N ILE A 352 -24.90 -9.81 11.74
CA ILE A 352 -24.79 -10.97 10.83
C ILE A 352 -26.12 -11.33 10.11
N THR A 353 -27.23 -10.77 10.56
CA THR A 353 -28.54 -10.89 9.94
C THR A 353 -28.81 -9.88 8.84
N SER A 354 -27.99 -8.85 8.72
CA SER A 354 -28.05 -7.88 7.61
C SER A 354 -27.35 -8.44 6.36
N GLN A 355 -27.63 -7.85 5.20
CA GLN A 355 -27.07 -8.32 3.93
C GLN A 355 -25.53 -8.33 3.94
N TRP A 356 -24.92 -7.21 4.25
CA TRP A 356 -23.47 -7.06 4.20
C TRP A 356 -22.77 -7.55 5.47
N GLY A 357 -23.42 -7.47 6.63
CA GLY A 357 -22.92 -8.13 7.85
C GLY A 357 -22.84 -9.65 7.72
N LYS A 358 -23.76 -10.25 6.94
CA LYS A 358 -23.70 -11.68 6.60
C LYS A 358 -22.49 -11.99 5.71
N VAL A 359 -22.20 -11.17 4.69
CA VAL A 359 -21.02 -11.36 3.82
C VAL A 359 -19.74 -11.34 4.65
N ARG A 360 -19.59 -10.37 5.58
CA ARG A 360 -18.46 -10.34 6.50
C ARG A 360 -18.36 -11.63 7.33
N ALA A 361 -19.47 -12.08 7.88
CA ALA A 361 -19.50 -13.31 8.69
C ALA A 361 -19.15 -14.55 7.88
N ASP A 362 -19.66 -14.68 6.66
CA ASP A 362 -19.36 -15.79 5.74
C ASP A 362 -17.87 -15.80 5.34
N MET A 363 -17.20 -14.64 5.35
CA MET A 363 -15.74 -14.51 5.17
C MET A 363 -14.93 -14.85 6.43
N GLY A 364 -15.58 -15.24 7.51
CA GLY A 364 -14.94 -15.71 8.75
C GLY A 364 -14.83 -14.67 9.87
N HIS A 365 -15.47 -13.48 9.73
CA HIS A 365 -15.46 -12.44 10.75
C HIS A 365 -16.87 -12.02 11.17
N PRO A 366 -17.53 -12.75 12.08
CA PRO A 366 -18.90 -12.44 12.53
C PRO A 366 -18.99 -11.17 13.39
N ALA A 367 -17.91 -10.77 14.06
CA ALA A 367 -17.85 -9.55 14.87
C ALA A 367 -17.84 -8.29 14.00
N SER A 368 -18.26 -7.15 14.56
CA SER A 368 -18.09 -5.84 13.93
C SER A 368 -16.61 -5.45 13.86
N PHE A 369 -16.18 -4.80 12.79
CA PHE A 369 -14.88 -4.13 12.70
C PHE A 369 -14.85 -2.77 13.41
N ASN A 370 -15.98 -2.34 13.97
CA ASN A 370 -16.10 -1.11 14.74
C ASN A 370 -15.66 0.15 13.96
N LEU A 371 -16.05 0.24 12.70
CA LEU A 371 -15.77 1.39 11.83
C LEU A 371 -16.33 2.69 12.44
N LYS A 372 -15.48 3.72 12.53
CA LYS A 372 -15.81 5.03 13.08
C LYS A 372 -15.63 6.18 12.09
N PHE A 373 -14.81 5.98 11.07
CA PHE A 373 -14.41 6.99 10.10
C PHE A 373 -14.68 6.50 8.69
N ILE A 374 -15.12 7.41 7.80
CA ILE A 374 -15.22 7.17 6.36
C ILE A 374 -14.80 8.42 5.62
N ALA A 375 -13.93 8.28 4.62
CA ALA A 375 -13.59 9.37 3.73
C ALA A 375 -14.31 9.20 2.38
N ILE A 376 -14.84 10.30 1.85
CA ILE A 376 -15.57 10.34 0.58
C ILE A 376 -14.81 11.20 -0.41
N GLY A 377 -14.25 10.58 -1.43
CA GLY A 377 -13.36 11.22 -2.39
C GLY A 377 -11.90 11.23 -1.92
N ASN A 378 -10.98 11.44 -2.86
CA ASN A 378 -9.56 11.59 -2.64
C ASN A 378 -9.01 12.74 -3.49
N GLU A 379 -8.34 13.72 -2.88
CA GLU A 379 -7.70 14.84 -3.58
C GLU A 379 -8.60 15.60 -4.58
N GLN A 380 -9.91 15.48 -4.49
CA GLN A 380 -10.83 16.21 -5.37
C GLN A 380 -10.73 17.70 -5.17
N TRP A 381 -10.86 18.46 -6.27
CA TRP A 381 -10.85 19.93 -6.24
C TRP A 381 -11.99 20.56 -7.05
N GLY A 382 -12.15 21.88 -6.86
CA GLY A 382 -13.14 22.70 -7.56
C GLY A 382 -14.58 22.40 -7.15
N PRO A 383 -15.58 23.00 -7.85
CA PRO A 383 -17.00 22.92 -7.49
C PRO A 383 -17.60 21.53 -7.60
N LEU A 384 -17.06 20.69 -8.48
CA LEU A 384 -17.58 19.34 -8.73
C LEU A 384 -17.57 18.46 -7.49
N TYR A 385 -16.64 18.69 -6.58
CA TYR A 385 -16.49 17.87 -5.39
C TYR A 385 -17.57 18.14 -4.33
N PRO A 386 -17.76 19.36 -3.80
CA PRO A 386 -18.79 19.60 -2.79
C PRO A 386 -20.22 19.31 -3.28
N GLU A 387 -20.51 19.49 -4.56
CA GLU A 387 -21.80 19.09 -5.15
C GLU A 387 -22.08 17.59 -5.02
N ARG A 388 -21.04 16.77 -5.13
CA ARG A 388 -21.13 15.31 -4.99
C ARG A 388 -21.06 14.86 -3.55
N LEU A 389 -20.23 15.48 -2.72
CA LEU A 389 -20.08 15.13 -1.31
C LEU A 389 -21.37 15.37 -0.51
N GLU A 390 -22.11 16.44 -0.81
CA GLU A 390 -23.31 16.84 -0.06
C GLU A 390 -24.35 15.72 0.08
N PRO A 391 -24.77 14.99 -1.00
CA PRO A 391 -25.71 13.89 -0.87
C PRO A 391 -25.18 12.71 -0.03
N PHE A 392 -23.87 12.41 -0.07
CA PHE A 392 -23.27 11.39 0.82
C PHE A 392 -23.38 11.81 2.28
N VAL A 393 -23.01 13.05 2.61
CA VAL A 393 -23.11 13.58 3.98
C VAL A 393 -24.54 13.46 4.50
N LYS A 394 -25.54 13.85 3.70
CA LYS A 394 -26.97 13.74 4.06
C LYS A 394 -27.37 12.28 4.32
N ALA A 395 -27.00 11.36 3.45
CA ALA A 395 -27.39 9.97 3.55
C ALA A 395 -26.72 9.26 4.75
N ILE A 396 -25.41 9.47 4.93
CA ILE A 396 -24.66 8.88 6.04
C ILE A 396 -25.18 9.43 7.37
N ARG A 397 -25.36 10.73 7.52
CA ARG A 397 -25.90 11.35 8.74
C ARG A 397 -27.31 10.85 9.09
N ALA A 398 -28.14 10.57 8.08
CA ALA A 398 -29.48 10.05 8.28
C ALA A 398 -29.52 8.61 8.79
N LYS A 399 -28.57 7.75 8.33
CA LYS A 399 -28.58 6.30 8.65
C LYS A 399 -27.59 5.92 9.74
N TYR A 400 -26.40 6.58 9.77
CA TYR A 400 -25.27 6.28 10.64
C TYR A 400 -24.67 7.57 11.24
N PRO A 401 -25.42 8.28 12.12
CA PRO A 401 -24.99 9.59 12.63
C PRO A 401 -23.71 9.54 13.48
N GLU A 402 -23.33 8.35 13.95
CA GLU A 402 -22.11 8.11 14.76
C GLU A 402 -20.85 8.06 13.91
N ILE A 403 -20.95 7.86 12.60
CA ILE A 403 -19.80 7.77 11.71
C ILE A 403 -19.26 9.17 11.40
N LYS A 404 -17.96 9.35 11.65
CA LYS A 404 -17.24 10.58 11.28
C LYS A 404 -16.96 10.60 9.78
N ILE A 405 -17.36 11.68 9.13
CA ILE A 405 -17.20 11.88 7.68
C ILE A 405 -16.00 12.78 7.44
N ILE A 406 -15.12 12.34 6.55
CA ILE A 406 -13.93 13.07 6.12
C ILE A 406 -14.12 13.54 4.69
N GLY A 407 -13.90 14.84 4.45
CA GLY A 407 -13.91 15.46 3.12
C GLY A 407 -12.51 15.98 2.77
N SER A 408 -12.22 16.10 1.47
CA SER A 408 -10.92 16.54 0.96
C SER A 408 -10.86 18.09 0.82
N SER A 409 -9.69 18.66 1.08
CA SER A 409 -9.36 20.06 0.76
C SER A 409 -8.64 20.23 -0.58
N GLY A 410 -8.58 19.17 -1.39
CA GLY A 410 -7.84 19.14 -2.64
C GLY A 410 -6.46 18.50 -2.51
N PRO A 411 -5.68 18.53 -3.61
CA PRO A 411 -4.38 17.84 -3.65
C PRO A 411 -3.24 18.63 -2.98
N ASP A 412 -3.53 19.85 -2.50
CA ASP A 412 -2.53 20.73 -1.92
C ASP A 412 -3.03 21.39 -0.64
N SER A 413 -2.12 21.82 0.20
CA SER A 413 -2.39 22.43 1.50
C SER A 413 -2.51 23.96 1.47
N GLU A 414 -2.52 24.56 0.31
CA GLU A 414 -2.61 26.00 0.09
C GLU A 414 -3.06 26.32 -1.33
N GLY A 415 -3.42 27.58 -1.60
CA GLY A 415 -3.81 28.04 -2.90
C GLY A 415 -5.31 27.94 -3.17
N LYS A 416 -5.68 28.23 -4.42
CA LYS A 416 -7.06 28.48 -4.86
C LYS A 416 -8.05 27.35 -4.47
N ASP A 417 -7.68 26.11 -4.69
CA ASP A 417 -8.59 24.98 -4.46
C ASP A 417 -8.74 24.69 -2.96
N PHE A 418 -7.65 24.77 -2.20
CA PHE A 418 -7.67 24.68 -0.75
C PHE A 418 -8.54 25.78 -0.12
N GLU A 419 -8.33 27.05 -0.53
CA GLU A 419 -9.08 28.21 -0.04
C GLU A 419 -10.57 28.14 -0.39
N TYR A 420 -10.93 27.50 -1.52
CA TYR A 420 -12.31 27.25 -1.91
C TYR A 420 -12.94 26.10 -1.11
N LEU A 421 -12.23 24.99 -0.94
CA LEU A 421 -12.82 23.77 -0.37
C LEU A 421 -12.97 23.83 1.15
N TRP A 422 -12.06 24.47 1.89
CA TRP A 422 -12.19 24.56 3.35
C TRP A 422 -13.53 25.16 3.82
N PRO A 423 -13.98 26.33 3.31
CA PRO A 423 -15.31 26.87 3.59
C PRO A 423 -16.45 25.92 3.20
N GLU A 424 -16.32 25.20 2.08
CA GLU A 424 -17.32 24.22 1.65
C GLU A 424 -17.40 23.02 2.61
N MET A 425 -16.26 22.49 3.07
CA MET A 425 -16.23 21.43 4.09
C MET A 425 -16.91 21.87 5.39
N LYS A 426 -16.67 23.11 5.81
CA LYS A 426 -17.36 23.72 6.96
C LYS A 426 -18.86 23.87 6.72
N ARG A 427 -19.28 24.31 5.53
CA ARG A 427 -20.70 24.42 5.12
C ARG A 427 -21.41 23.06 5.16
N LEU A 428 -20.74 22.01 4.65
CA LEU A 428 -21.26 20.65 4.61
C LEU A 428 -21.23 19.94 5.98
N LYS A 429 -20.56 20.54 6.96
CA LYS A 429 -20.40 19.99 8.33
C LYS A 429 -19.77 18.61 8.33
N VAL A 430 -18.72 18.40 7.55
CA VAL A 430 -17.87 17.22 7.69
C VAL A 430 -17.18 17.25 9.07
N ASP A 431 -16.79 16.10 9.60
CA ASP A 431 -16.12 16.04 10.89
C ASP A 431 -14.65 16.40 10.78
N LEU A 432 -14.00 15.93 9.71
CA LEU A 432 -12.60 16.23 9.43
C LEU A 432 -12.41 16.66 7.97
N VAL A 433 -11.35 17.44 7.76
CA VAL A 433 -10.87 17.83 6.43
C VAL A 433 -9.52 17.19 6.19
N ASP A 434 -9.41 16.45 5.09
CA ASP A 434 -8.20 15.78 4.65
C ASP A 434 -7.30 16.77 3.89
N GLU A 435 -6.13 17.05 4.47
CA GLU A 435 -5.10 17.94 3.90
C GLU A 435 -3.90 17.12 3.43
N HIS A 436 -3.45 17.38 2.20
CA HIS A 436 -2.29 16.73 1.61
C HIS A 436 -1.15 17.73 1.37
N PHE A 437 0.09 17.31 1.66
CA PHE A 437 1.26 18.16 1.43
C PHE A 437 2.54 17.37 1.18
N TYR A 438 3.02 17.50 -0.05
CA TYR A 438 4.30 17.00 -0.52
C TYR A 438 5.22 18.21 -0.79
N ARG A 439 5.96 18.64 0.23
CA ARG A 439 6.64 19.94 0.25
C ARG A 439 8.14 19.81 0.55
N SER A 440 8.89 20.90 0.29
CA SER A 440 10.33 20.94 0.53
C SER A 440 10.70 20.86 2.02
N PRO A 441 11.95 20.51 2.36
CA PRO A 441 12.47 20.56 3.73
C PRO A 441 12.23 21.91 4.42
N GLU A 442 12.46 23.01 3.73
CA GLU A 442 12.26 24.36 4.24
C GLU A 442 10.80 24.63 4.59
N TRP A 443 9.87 24.14 3.76
CA TRP A 443 8.44 24.28 4.04
C TRP A 443 8.06 23.55 5.32
N PHE A 444 8.52 22.31 5.52
CA PHE A 444 8.22 21.52 6.73
C PHE A 444 8.72 22.21 8.00
N LEU A 445 9.96 22.74 7.99
CA LEU A 445 10.53 23.46 9.12
C LEU A 445 9.77 24.76 9.43
N ASN A 446 9.37 25.50 8.39
CA ASN A 446 8.65 26.77 8.55
C ASN A 446 7.18 26.59 8.92
N SER A 447 6.60 25.42 8.63
CA SER A 447 5.16 25.14 8.80
C SER A 447 4.82 24.45 10.13
N ALA A 448 5.77 24.27 11.05
CA ALA A 448 5.50 23.68 12.37
C ALA A 448 4.45 24.45 13.20
N LYS A 449 4.14 25.71 12.84
CA LYS A 449 3.10 26.56 13.45
C LYS A 449 1.81 26.68 12.62
N ARG A 450 1.68 25.88 11.55
CA ARG A 450 0.55 25.98 10.61
C ARG A 450 -0.81 25.98 11.30
N TYR A 451 -1.02 25.06 12.22
CA TYR A 451 -2.31 24.85 12.87
C TYR A 451 -2.57 25.73 14.09
N ASP A 452 -1.62 26.58 14.51
CA ASP A 452 -1.76 27.44 15.69
C ASP A 452 -2.92 28.46 15.54
N SER A 453 -3.23 28.86 14.29
CA SER A 453 -4.29 29.83 13.95
C SER A 453 -5.61 29.23 13.45
N TYR A 454 -5.71 27.89 13.36
CA TYR A 454 -6.94 27.25 12.87
C TYR A 454 -8.11 27.41 13.84
N ASP A 455 -9.33 27.46 13.28
CA ASP A 455 -10.59 27.54 14.03
C ASP A 455 -10.81 26.24 14.85
N ARG A 456 -10.78 26.37 16.18
CA ARG A 456 -11.00 25.23 17.10
C ARG A 456 -12.42 24.72 17.12
N GLN A 457 -13.39 25.50 16.61
CA GLN A 457 -14.81 25.16 16.57
C GLN A 457 -15.25 24.56 15.21
N GLY A 458 -14.36 24.58 14.22
CA GLY A 458 -14.62 24.01 12.89
C GLY A 458 -14.38 22.48 12.81
N PRO A 459 -14.45 21.92 11.58
CA PRO A 459 -14.01 20.56 11.32
C PRO A 459 -12.56 20.36 11.81
N LYS A 460 -12.24 19.14 12.23
CA LYS A 460 -10.87 18.79 12.59
C LYS A 460 -10.03 18.54 11.35
N VAL A 461 -8.73 18.49 11.51
CA VAL A 461 -7.76 18.21 10.44
C VAL A 461 -7.38 16.74 10.46
N PHE A 462 -7.39 16.14 9.29
CA PHE A 462 -6.69 14.94 8.96
C PHE A 462 -5.52 15.31 8.01
N ALA A 463 -4.28 15.23 8.47
CA ALA A 463 -3.11 15.34 7.61
C ALA A 463 -2.90 13.98 6.90
N GLY A 464 -3.71 13.73 5.86
CA GLY A 464 -3.94 12.39 5.33
C GLY A 464 -2.89 11.88 4.38
N GLU A 465 -2.12 12.78 3.75
CA GLU A 465 -0.95 12.41 2.97
C GLU A 465 0.13 13.46 3.13
N TYR A 466 1.30 13.06 3.63
CA TYR A 466 2.45 13.95 3.65
C TYR A 466 3.78 13.21 3.54
N ALA A 467 4.73 13.86 2.87
CA ALA A 467 6.14 13.51 2.90
C ALA A 467 6.99 14.74 2.58
N CYS A 468 8.16 14.83 3.21
CA CYS A 468 9.14 15.85 2.90
C CYS A 468 9.84 15.51 1.58
N HIS A 469 9.68 16.39 0.57
CA HIS A 469 10.18 16.22 -0.79
C HIS A 469 11.41 17.12 -1.04
N PRO A 470 12.63 16.61 -0.83
CA PRO A 470 13.83 17.30 -1.31
C PRO A 470 13.91 17.25 -2.84
N THR A 471 14.80 18.04 -3.45
CA THR A 471 14.94 18.10 -4.92
C THR A 471 15.18 16.74 -5.57
N ASN A 472 15.94 15.86 -4.91
CA ASN A 472 16.20 14.49 -5.41
C ASN A 472 15.09 13.48 -5.06
N ARG A 473 14.08 13.89 -4.29
CA ARG A 473 12.97 13.04 -3.81
C ARG A 473 13.44 11.73 -3.15
N GLU A 474 14.44 11.82 -2.28
CA GLU A 474 14.98 10.67 -1.55
C GLU A 474 14.79 10.82 -0.04
N ASN A 475 14.49 9.72 0.62
CA ASN A 475 14.51 9.66 2.06
C ASN A 475 15.93 9.92 2.59
N SER A 476 16.04 10.75 3.62
CA SER A 476 17.30 11.08 4.26
C SER A 476 17.09 11.43 5.73
N PHE A 477 18.18 11.51 6.48
CA PHE A 477 18.11 11.97 7.87
C PHE A 477 17.56 13.41 7.96
N LEU A 478 17.91 14.28 7.01
CA LEU A 478 17.38 15.64 6.94
C LEU A 478 15.85 15.65 6.75
N THR A 479 15.32 14.87 5.78
CA THR A 479 13.87 14.81 5.55
C THR A 479 13.12 14.26 6.76
N ALA A 480 13.69 13.28 7.44
CA ALA A 480 13.14 12.74 8.67
C ALA A 480 13.09 13.78 9.80
N LEU A 481 14.14 14.58 9.98
CA LEU A 481 14.16 15.68 10.97
C LEU A 481 13.14 16.78 10.63
N CYS A 482 12.98 17.11 9.35
CA CYS A 482 12.00 18.12 8.92
C CYS A 482 10.56 17.65 9.22
N GLU A 483 10.25 16.39 8.94
CA GLU A 483 8.96 15.81 9.30
C GLU A 483 8.77 15.74 10.83
N ALA A 484 9.79 15.33 11.58
CA ALA A 484 9.73 15.33 13.04
C ALA A 484 9.43 16.70 13.61
N ALA A 485 10.08 17.76 13.11
CA ALA A 485 9.82 19.13 13.51
C ALA A 485 8.38 19.56 13.21
N PHE A 486 7.84 19.20 12.04
CA PHE A 486 6.46 19.48 11.67
C PHE A 486 5.47 18.73 12.57
N MET A 487 5.73 17.46 12.88
CA MET A 487 4.88 16.62 13.72
C MET A 487 4.75 17.16 15.15
N THR A 488 5.74 17.89 15.67
CA THR A 488 5.58 18.60 16.95
C THR A 488 4.44 19.63 16.91
N GLY A 489 4.23 20.25 15.74
CA GLY A 489 3.13 21.19 15.49
C GLY A 489 1.77 20.51 15.41
N LEU A 490 1.71 19.29 14.85
CA LEU A 490 0.50 18.47 14.85
C LEU A 490 0.07 18.15 16.28
N GLU A 491 0.98 17.61 17.08
CA GLU A 491 0.72 17.20 18.45
C GLU A 491 0.36 18.40 19.34
N ARG A 492 1.08 19.52 19.22
CA ARG A 492 0.77 20.75 19.96
C ARG A 492 -0.65 21.25 19.69
N ASN A 493 -1.18 21.00 18.50
CA ASN A 493 -2.52 21.37 18.06
C ASN A 493 -3.50 20.16 18.03
N ALA A 494 -3.37 19.25 18.99
CA ALA A 494 -4.23 18.05 19.07
C ALA A 494 -5.74 18.35 19.22
N ASP A 495 -6.12 19.58 19.57
CA ASP A 495 -7.49 20.08 19.58
C ASP A 495 -8.02 20.44 18.18
N VAL A 496 -7.14 20.51 17.18
CA VAL A 496 -7.47 20.75 15.76
C VAL A 496 -7.09 19.54 14.93
N VAL A 497 -5.86 19.04 15.05
CA VAL A 497 -5.37 17.89 14.28
C VAL A 497 -5.74 16.59 15.01
N GLU A 498 -6.63 15.81 14.42
CA GLU A 498 -7.09 14.55 15.01
C GLU A 498 -6.32 13.34 14.47
N LEU A 499 -5.90 13.37 13.20
CA LEU A 499 -5.26 12.27 12.48
C LEU A 499 -4.10 12.76 11.62
N CYS A 500 -3.08 11.93 11.45
CA CYS A 500 -2.05 12.14 10.42
C CYS A 500 -1.48 10.81 9.92
N THR A 501 -1.17 10.74 8.60
CA THR A 501 -0.62 9.53 7.96
C THR A 501 0.45 9.89 6.94
N TYR A 502 1.62 9.26 7.05
CA TYR A 502 2.71 9.39 6.06
C TYR A 502 2.35 8.65 4.77
N ALA A 503 2.67 9.20 3.62
CA ALA A 503 2.39 8.65 2.30
C ALA A 503 3.55 8.82 1.31
N PRO A 504 3.81 7.80 0.41
CA PRO A 504 3.31 6.44 0.44
C PRO A 504 4.08 5.52 1.41
N LEU A 505 3.50 4.32 1.70
CA LEU A 505 4.13 3.36 2.61
C LEU A 505 5.24 2.55 1.96
N PHE A 506 5.01 2.00 0.77
CA PHE A 506 5.81 0.94 0.19
C PHE A 506 6.33 1.25 -1.20
N ALA A 507 7.58 0.86 -1.48
CA ALA A 507 8.12 0.84 -2.82
C ALA A 507 8.96 -0.41 -3.09
N HIS A 508 8.61 -1.15 -4.16
CA HIS A 508 9.44 -2.23 -4.67
C HIS A 508 10.67 -1.64 -5.39
N VAL A 509 11.88 -2.04 -5.00
CA VAL A 509 13.14 -1.45 -5.50
C VAL A 509 13.31 -1.53 -7.03
N ASP A 510 12.76 -2.57 -7.66
CA ASP A 510 12.85 -2.78 -9.10
C ASP A 510 11.61 -2.25 -9.87
N ALA A 511 10.60 -1.69 -9.16
CA ALA A 511 9.30 -1.36 -9.78
C ALA A 511 8.62 -0.11 -9.22
N TRP A 512 9.33 0.75 -8.50
CA TRP A 512 8.78 1.99 -7.98
C TRP A 512 8.49 3.00 -9.10
N GLN A 513 7.45 3.78 -8.90
CA GLN A 513 7.03 4.89 -9.77
C GLN A 513 7.13 6.24 -9.05
N TRP A 514 6.83 6.24 -7.76
CA TRP A 514 6.81 7.41 -6.89
C TRP A 514 7.77 7.22 -5.73
N ARG A 515 8.34 8.32 -5.23
CA ARG A 515 9.17 8.38 -4.03
C ARG A 515 9.18 9.81 -3.46
N PRO A 516 9.54 10.05 -2.18
CA PRO A 516 10.07 9.10 -1.20
C PRO A 516 8.99 8.17 -0.63
N ASP A 517 9.40 7.03 -0.09
CA ASP A 517 8.52 6.02 0.51
C ASP A 517 9.02 5.63 1.90
N LEU A 518 8.14 5.14 2.76
CA LEU A 518 8.50 4.83 4.14
C LEU A 518 9.32 3.54 4.27
N ILE A 519 8.94 2.52 3.49
CA ILE A 519 9.56 1.19 3.51
C ILE A 519 9.86 0.75 2.07
N TRP A 520 11.12 0.47 1.79
CA TRP A 520 11.55 -0.12 0.53
C TRP A 520 11.67 -1.64 0.67
N PHE A 521 11.32 -2.38 -0.37
CA PHE A 521 11.36 -3.82 -0.33
C PHE A 521 11.75 -4.45 -1.68
N ASN A 522 12.23 -5.68 -1.62
CA ASN A 522 12.34 -6.60 -2.75
C ASN A 522 11.64 -7.93 -2.40
N ASN A 523 11.82 -8.94 -3.22
CA ASN A 523 11.13 -10.21 -3.03
C ASN A 523 11.52 -10.97 -1.73
N LEU A 524 12.59 -10.59 -1.04
CA LEU A 524 13.07 -11.29 0.16
C LEU A 524 13.27 -10.41 1.38
N ASN A 525 13.51 -9.11 1.21
CA ASN A 525 13.97 -8.20 2.25
C ASN A 525 13.21 -6.88 2.25
N ILE A 526 13.24 -6.18 3.37
CA ILE A 526 12.72 -4.82 3.55
C ILE A 526 13.82 -3.89 4.10
N VAL A 527 13.71 -2.61 3.79
CA VAL A 527 14.54 -1.54 4.33
C VAL A 527 13.64 -0.43 4.88
N LYS A 528 13.74 -0.19 6.16
CA LYS A 528 13.04 0.90 6.87
C LYS A 528 13.86 2.18 6.73
N THR A 529 13.25 3.28 6.24
CA THR A 529 13.92 4.56 6.04
C THR A 529 14.10 5.35 7.35
N PRO A 530 14.93 6.41 7.39
CA PRO A 530 14.95 7.32 8.55
C PRO A 530 13.57 7.89 8.89
N ASN A 531 12.74 8.18 7.89
CA ASN A 531 11.37 8.66 8.04
C ASN A 531 10.48 7.62 8.75
N TYR A 532 10.67 6.33 8.48
CA TYR A 532 9.99 5.24 9.20
C TYR A 532 10.24 5.33 10.71
N TYR A 533 11.49 5.53 11.11
CA TYR A 533 11.85 5.59 12.52
C TYR A 533 11.30 6.85 13.22
N VAL A 534 11.13 7.96 12.51
CA VAL A 534 10.42 9.13 13.03
C VAL A 534 8.95 8.80 13.31
N GLN A 535 8.24 8.21 12.34
CA GLN A 535 6.84 7.79 12.53
C GLN A 535 6.71 6.81 13.70
N GLN A 536 7.64 5.85 13.81
CA GLN A 536 7.67 4.88 14.90
C GLN A 536 7.89 5.54 16.27
N LEU A 537 8.81 6.51 16.36
CA LEU A 537 9.07 7.24 17.61
C LEU A 537 7.82 7.97 18.09
N TYR A 538 7.11 8.66 17.20
CA TYR A 538 5.86 9.34 17.55
C TYR A 538 4.75 8.35 17.94
N GLY A 539 4.54 7.29 17.17
CA GLY A 539 3.54 6.26 17.48
C GLY A 539 3.78 5.54 18.82
N HIS A 540 5.05 5.35 19.21
CA HIS A 540 5.40 4.68 20.47
C HIS A 540 5.42 5.60 21.69
N ASN A 541 5.64 6.91 21.49
CA ASN A 541 5.82 7.87 22.56
C ASN A 541 4.74 8.97 22.57
N ALA A 542 3.60 8.74 21.90
CA ALA A 542 2.46 9.63 21.97
C ALA A 542 2.04 9.87 23.42
N GLY A 543 1.95 11.14 23.83
CA GLY A 543 1.44 11.53 25.12
C GLY A 543 -0.08 11.40 25.21
N THR A 544 -0.63 11.67 26.39
CA THR A 544 -2.10 11.72 26.58
C THR A 544 -2.65 13.14 26.50
N ASN A 545 -1.82 14.12 26.80
CA ASN A 545 -2.20 15.53 26.81
C ASN A 545 -1.01 16.40 26.42
N VAL A 546 -1.28 17.52 25.80
CA VAL A 546 -0.31 18.58 25.53
C VAL A 546 -0.05 19.34 26.84
N LEU A 547 1.23 19.59 27.14
CA LEU A 547 1.64 20.47 28.23
C LEU A 547 2.25 21.75 27.63
N PRO A 548 1.93 22.95 28.18
CA PRO A 548 2.55 24.19 27.74
C PRO A 548 4.07 24.15 27.95
N LEU A 549 4.80 24.55 26.93
CA LEU A 549 6.25 24.65 26.91
C LEU A 549 6.65 26.10 26.62
N THR A 550 7.50 26.72 27.43
CA THR A 550 8.07 28.05 27.23
C THR A 550 9.60 28.05 27.32
#